data_9aa30977f6511796bf84f18ff8d9f593
#
_entry.id   9aa30977f6511796bf84f18ff8d9f593
#
_cell.length_a   1.000
_cell.length_b   1.000
_cell.length_c   1.000
_cell.angle_alpha   90.00
_cell.angle_beta   90.00
_cell.angle_gamma   90.00
#
_symmetry.space_group_name_H-M   'P 1'
#
loop_
_entity.id
_entity.type
_entity.pdbx_description
1 polymer ?
#
loop_
_entity_poly.entity_id
_entity_poly.type
_entity_poly.pdbx_seq_one_letter_code
_entity_poly.pdbx_strand_id
1 'polypeptide(L)'
;MELNDAVFGVEVNEHLVHMAVVNQLANKRQGTQKAKTRSEVSGGGRKPWRQKGTGHARQGSTRSPQWTGGGVVFAPTPRDYSFKMNKKEKRAALKSALTAKVEENKFIVIDEIALSEIKTKSIANMLKGLDVSKALVVLEDGNVNAEISARNIADVKTAKTNTINVFDVLKYNTVVATKAAVQAIEEVYA
;
A
#
# COMPACT_ATOMS: atom_id res chain seq x y z
N MET A 1 23.29 -13.28 -15.14
CA MET A 1 22.79 -12.17 -15.98
C MET A 1 23.43 -10.91 -15.43
N GLU A 2 24.03 -10.07 -16.25
CA GLU A 2 24.46 -8.74 -15.86
C GLU A 2 23.23 -7.82 -15.77
N LEU A 3 23.12 -7.05 -14.70
CA LEU A 3 22.04 -6.09 -14.48
C LEU A 3 22.50 -4.70 -14.92
N ASN A 4 21.58 -3.91 -15.46
CA ASN A 4 21.89 -2.55 -15.92
C ASN A 4 22.05 -1.60 -14.73
N ASP A 5 23.25 -1.02 -14.56
CA ASP A 5 23.58 -0.08 -13.47
C ASP A 5 22.67 1.17 -13.46
N ALA A 6 22.14 1.58 -14.60
CA ALA A 6 21.20 2.71 -14.67
C ALA A 6 19.87 2.45 -13.92
N VAL A 7 19.57 1.19 -13.58
CA VAL A 7 18.35 0.78 -12.86
C VAL A 7 18.69 0.14 -11.51
N PHE A 8 19.70 -0.72 -11.47
CA PHE A 8 20.03 -1.57 -10.32
C PHE A 8 21.32 -1.17 -9.58
N GLY A 9 22.04 -0.15 -10.08
CA GLY A 9 23.29 0.36 -9.51
C GLY A 9 23.24 1.85 -9.16
N VAL A 10 22.05 2.42 -8.91
CA VAL A 10 21.90 3.84 -8.59
C VAL A 10 22.15 4.12 -7.11
N GLU A 11 22.59 5.34 -6.77
CA GLU A 11 22.68 5.78 -5.38
C GLU A 11 21.32 5.66 -4.67
N VAL A 12 21.30 4.98 -3.53
CA VAL A 12 20.06 4.73 -2.77
C VAL A 12 19.62 5.99 -2.04
N ASN A 13 18.44 6.53 -2.41
CA ASN A 13 17.83 7.67 -1.75
C ASN A 13 16.71 7.21 -0.81
N GLU A 14 17.03 6.98 0.46
CA GLU A 14 16.08 6.54 1.49
C GLU A 14 14.90 7.48 1.67
N HIS A 15 15.12 8.79 1.57
CA HIS A 15 14.04 9.77 1.71
C HIS A 15 12.98 9.62 0.60
N LEU A 16 13.39 9.46 -0.66
CA LEU A 16 12.45 9.24 -1.76
C LEU A 16 11.71 7.91 -1.63
N VAL A 17 12.41 6.86 -1.20
CA VAL A 17 11.81 5.55 -0.92
C VAL A 17 10.74 5.67 0.17
N HIS A 18 11.05 6.33 1.29
CA HIS A 18 10.08 6.60 2.36
C HIS A 18 8.89 7.41 1.87
N MET A 19 9.11 8.48 1.12
CA MET A 19 8.04 9.32 0.58
C MET A 19 7.13 8.56 -0.38
N ALA A 20 7.68 7.64 -1.19
CA ALA A 20 6.88 6.80 -2.08
C ALA A 20 5.97 5.85 -1.29
N VAL A 21 6.46 5.26 -0.19
CA VAL A 21 5.64 4.42 0.72
C VAL A 21 4.54 5.24 1.38
N VAL A 22 4.87 6.41 1.95
CA VAL A 22 3.88 7.32 2.58
C VAL A 22 2.82 7.74 1.57
N ASN A 23 3.22 8.12 0.35
CA ASN A 23 2.31 8.47 -0.73
C ASN A 23 1.34 7.32 -1.06
N GLN A 24 1.85 6.09 -1.22
CA GLN A 24 1.03 4.94 -1.55
C GLN A 24 0.05 4.58 -0.43
N LEU A 25 0.47 4.65 0.83
CA LEU A 25 -0.38 4.39 2.00
C LEU A 25 -1.44 5.48 2.16
N ALA A 26 -1.08 6.75 1.99
CA ALA A 26 -2.02 7.86 2.05
C ALA A 26 -3.08 7.76 0.95
N ASN A 27 -2.67 7.45 -0.29
CA ASN A 27 -3.59 7.31 -1.42
C ASN A 27 -4.53 6.09 -1.31
N LYS A 28 -4.22 5.09 -0.47
CA LYS A 28 -5.11 3.96 -0.17
C LYS A 28 -6.21 4.31 0.84
N ARG A 29 -6.06 5.41 1.59
CA ARG A 29 -7.04 5.80 2.61
C ARG A 29 -8.29 6.35 1.94
N GLN A 30 -9.44 5.77 2.24
CA GLN A 30 -10.73 6.20 1.69
C GLN A 30 -11.24 7.52 2.31
N GLY A 31 -10.88 7.82 3.54
CA GLY A 31 -11.19 9.09 4.20
C GLY A 31 -12.66 9.34 4.52
N THR A 32 -13.48 8.31 4.62
CA THR A 32 -14.95 8.40 4.82
C THR A 32 -15.40 8.52 6.27
N GLN A 33 -14.45 8.67 7.22
CA GLN A 33 -14.80 8.82 8.63
C GLN A 33 -15.65 10.07 8.85
N LYS A 34 -16.78 9.91 9.59
CA LYS A 34 -17.67 11.01 9.95
C LYS A 34 -18.31 10.75 11.30
N ALA A 35 -18.41 11.78 12.13
CA ALA A 35 -19.29 11.82 13.29
C ALA A 35 -20.22 13.03 13.20
N LYS A 36 -21.42 12.92 13.77
CA LYS A 36 -22.41 13.99 13.72
C LYS A 36 -22.06 15.11 14.69
N THR A 37 -22.05 16.34 14.20
CA THR A 37 -22.01 17.55 15.02
C THR A 37 -23.37 17.80 15.68
N ARG A 38 -23.40 18.71 16.66
CA ARG A 38 -24.66 19.06 17.34
C ARG A 38 -25.78 19.54 16.41
N SER A 39 -25.44 20.07 15.25
CA SER A 39 -26.45 20.53 14.25
C SER A 39 -26.99 19.37 13.42
N GLU A 40 -26.24 18.28 13.28
CA GLU A 40 -26.60 17.10 12.47
C GLU A 40 -27.35 16.02 13.28
N VAL A 41 -27.23 16.05 14.61
CA VAL A 41 -27.96 15.10 15.49
C VAL A 41 -29.45 15.40 15.45
N SER A 42 -30.27 14.37 15.35
CA SER A 42 -31.74 14.50 15.40
C SER A 42 -32.24 14.89 16.80
N GLY A 43 -33.35 15.58 16.88
CA GLY A 43 -33.99 15.97 18.16
C GLY A 43 -33.60 17.38 18.62
N GLY A 44 -33.82 17.69 19.88
CA GLY A 44 -33.34 18.89 20.59
C GLY A 44 -33.89 20.24 20.10
N GLY A 45 -34.98 20.28 19.37
CA GLY A 45 -35.61 21.53 18.90
C GLY A 45 -36.20 22.41 20.03
N ARG A 46 -36.50 21.81 21.19
CA ARG A 46 -37.01 22.51 22.34
C ARG A 46 -35.92 22.69 23.41
N LYS A 47 -35.92 23.86 24.09
CA LYS A 47 -35.09 24.09 25.27
C LYS A 47 -35.51 23.14 26.39
N PRO A 48 -34.56 22.38 27.04
CA PRO A 48 -34.91 21.39 28.08
C PRO A 48 -35.71 21.95 29.26
N TRP A 49 -35.35 23.14 29.72
CA TRP A 49 -36.03 23.87 30.80
C TRP A 49 -35.83 25.38 30.66
N ARG A 50 -36.60 26.15 31.44
CA ARG A 50 -36.53 27.61 31.46
C ARG A 50 -35.15 28.10 31.97
N GLN A 51 -34.78 29.31 31.60
CA GLN A 51 -33.47 29.90 31.83
C GLN A 51 -33.07 30.07 33.31
N LYS A 52 -34.08 30.31 34.18
CA LYS A 52 -33.91 30.55 35.62
C LYS A 52 -35.01 29.84 36.41
N GLY A 53 -34.82 29.63 37.73
CA GLY A 53 -35.85 29.12 38.65
C GLY A 53 -36.07 27.59 38.57
N THR A 54 -35.10 26.80 38.08
CA THR A 54 -35.18 25.32 38.01
C THR A 54 -34.18 24.61 38.91
N GLY A 55 -33.21 25.33 39.51
CA GLY A 55 -32.10 24.71 40.24
C GLY A 55 -31.09 23.93 39.39
N HIS A 56 -31.35 23.82 38.09
CA HIS A 56 -30.45 23.11 37.15
C HIS A 56 -29.52 24.06 36.40
N ALA A 57 -28.39 23.51 35.93
CA ALA A 57 -27.48 24.24 35.04
C ALA A 57 -28.21 24.67 33.75
N ARG A 58 -27.85 25.84 33.24
CA ARG A 58 -28.48 26.39 32.03
C ARG A 58 -28.18 25.54 30.81
N GLN A 59 -29.21 25.10 30.10
CA GLN A 59 -29.07 24.27 28.90
C GLN A 59 -29.91 24.85 27.75
N GLY A 60 -29.32 24.86 26.56
CA GLY A 60 -30.00 25.33 25.35
C GLY A 60 -30.60 24.21 24.50
N SER A 61 -29.94 23.06 24.49
CA SER A 61 -30.36 21.92 23.67
C SER A 61 -29.82 20.62 24.25
N THR A 62 -30.59 19.54 24.12
CA THR A 62 -30.16 18.16 24.45
C THR A 62 -29.19 17.59 23.45
N ARG A 63 -28.98 18.24 22.29
CA ARG A 63 -27.96 17.85 21.29
C ARG A 63 -26.56 18.33 21.66
N SER A 64 -26.37 19.12 22.70
CA SER A 64 -25.06 19.62 23.13
C SER A 64 -24.13 18.47 23.52
N PRO A 65 -22.81 18.60 23.33
CA PRO A 65 -21.86 17.50 23.51
C PRO A 65 -21.82 16.91 24.92
N GLN A 66 -22.18 17.66 25.93
CA GLN A 66 -22.27 17.21 27.34
C GLN A 66 -23.44 16.24 27.61
N TRP A 67 -24.38 16.10 26.68
CA TRP A 67 -25.51 15.22 26.79
C TRP A 67 -25.20 13.84 26.18
N THR A 68 -25.71 12.80 26.83
CA THR A 68 -25.69 11.45 26.23
C THR A 68 -26.52 11.46 24.94
N GLY A 69 -25.90 11.02 23.82
CA GLY A 69 -26.48 11.10 22.49
C GLY A 69 -26.41 12.49 21.84
N GLY A 70 -25.72 13.45 22.45
CA GLY A 70 -25.39 14.73 21.84
C GLY A 70 -24.34 14.63 20.74
N GLY A 71 -24.11 15.71 20.01
CA GLY A 71 -23.12 15.76 18.92
C GLY A 71 -21.69 15.85 19.41
N VAL A 72 -20.75 15.46 18.57
CA VAL A 72 -19.31 15.60 18.83
C VAL A 72 -18.87 17.02 18.50
N VAL A 73 -18.07 17.65 19.38
CA VAL A 73 -17.62 19.06 19.19
C VAL A 73 -16.73 19.18 17.95
N PHE A 74 -15.63 18.43 17.92
CA PHE A 74 -14.70 18.37 16.80
C PHE A 74 -14.87 17.05 16.06
N ALA A 75 -16.06 16.89 15.49
CA ALA A 75 -16.40 15.68 14.75
C ALA A 75 -15.47 15.49 13.55
N PRO A 76 -14.92 14.30 13.34
CA PRO A 76 -14.21 14.03 12.10
C PRO A 76 -15.15 14.15 10.91
N THR A 77 -14.68 14.78 9.84
CA THR A 77 -15.39 14.91 8.56
C THR A 77 -14.66 14.12 7.49
N PRO A 78 -15.34 13.64 6.45
CA PRO A 78 -14.69 13.03 5.31
C PRO A 78 -13.65 13.98 4.71
N ARG A 79 -12.47 13.45 4.45
CA ARG A 79 -11.39 14.23 3.83
C ARG A 79 -10.56 13.35 2.90
N ASP A 80 -9.98 13.98 1.89
CA ASP A 80 -8.98 13.35 1.04
C ASP A 80 -7.61 13.40 1.73
N TYR A 81 -6.92 12.25 1.76
CA TYR A 81 -5.57 12.10 2.28
C TYR A 81 -4.54 11.98 1.16
N SER A 82 -4.99 11.87 -0.10
CA SER A 82 -4.11 11.67 -1.22
C SER A 82 -3.24 12.89 -1.51
N PHE A 83 -2.04 12.64 -1.96
CA PHE A 83 -1.16 13.67 -2.50
C PHE A 83 -0.38 13.13 -3.69
N LYS A 84 0.04 14.04 -4.57
CA LYS A 84 0.75 13.71 -5.80
C LYS A 84 2.25 13.76 -5.59
N MET A 85 2.96 12.74 -6.04
CA MET A 85 4.41 12.68 -6.16
C MET A 85 4.80 12.75 -7.64
N ASN A 86 5.89 13.44 -7.97
CA ASN A 86 6.35 13.63 -9.36
C ASN A 86 6.76 12.29 -9.99
N LYS A 87 6.61 12.17 -11.31
CA LYS A 87 6.97 10.93 -12.04
C LYS A 87 8.45 10.57 -11.88
N LYS A 88 9.35 11.58 -11.97
CA LYS A 88 10.80 11.37 -11.81
C LYS A 88 11.15 10.88 -10.41
N GLU A 89 10.54 11.44 -9.37
CA GLU A 89 10.75 11.02 -7.97
C GLU A 89 10.28 9.57 -7.74
N LYS A 90 9.12 9.20 -8.30
CA LYS A 90 8.62 7.81 -8.21
C LYS A 90 9.56 6.81 -8.88
N ARG A 91 10.11 7.17 -10.05
CA ARG A 91 11.08 6.34 -10.77
C ARG A 91 12.37 6.20 -9.97
N ALA A 92 12.92 7.31 -9.47
CA ALA A 92 14.12 7.30 -8.63
C ALA A 92 13.93 6.48 -7.35
N ALA A 93 12.77 6.59 -6.69
CA ALA A 93 12.44 5.79 -5.52
C ALA A 93 12.38 4.28 -5.82
N LEU A 94 11.82 3.89 -6.98
CA LEU A 94 11.76 2.49 -7.39
C LEU A 94 13.16 1.95 -7.72
N LYS A 95 13.96 2.69 -8.47
CA LYS A 95 15.36 2.33 -8.77
C LYS A 95 16.15 2.14 -7.47
N SER A 96 16.07 3.09 -6.53
CA SER A 96 16.72 3.02 -5.22
C SER A 96 16.29 1.77 -4.43
N ALA A 97 14.99 1.44 -4.44
CA ALA A 97 14.49 0.26 -3.74
C ALA A 97 14.98 -1.06 -4.38
N LEU A 98 15.08 -1.12 -5.70
CA LEU A 98 15.61 -2.28 -6.42
C LEU A 98 17.12 -2.44 -6.19
N THR A 99 17.88 -1.35 -6.25
CA THR A 99 19.33 -1.33 -5.95
C THR A 99 19.59 -1.85 -4.54
N ALA A 100 18.87 -1.35 -3.54
CA ALA A 100 19.01 -1.83 -2.16
C ALA A 100 18.75 -3.34 -2.04
N LYS A 101 17.78 -3.89 -2.79
CA LYS A 101 17.54 -5.35 -2.81
C LYS A 101 18.67 -6.13 -3.45
N VAL A 102 19.34 -5.59 -4.47
CA VAL A 102 20.50 -6.21 -5.09
C VAL A 102 21.69 -6.18 -4.14
N GLU A 103 21.99 -5.05 -3.51
CA GLU A 103 23.07 -4.89 -2.52
C GLU A 103 22.91 -5.83 -1.32
N GLU A 104 21.67 -6.05 -0.86
CA GLU A 104 21.33 -6.99 0.21
C GLU A 104 21.37 -8.45 -0.21
N ASN A 105 21.67 -8.78 -1.48
CA ASN A 105 21.57 -10.12 -2.06
C ASN A 105 20.15 -10.75 -1.92
N LYS A 106 19.12 -9.92 -1.95
CA LYS A 106 17.69 -10.31 -1.87
C LYS A 106 16.97 -10.15 -3.20
N PHE A 107 17.69 -10.07 -4.30
CA PHE A 107 17.17 -10.05 -5.65
C PHE A 107 17.63 -11.30 -6.40
N ILE A 108 16.71 -12.21 -6.72
CA ILE A 108 16.98 -13.48 -7.37
C ILE A 108 16.42 -13.44 -8.78
N VAL A 109 17.25 -13.71 -9.77
CA VAL A 109 16.82 -13.81 -11.17
C VAL A 109 16.74 -15.29 -11.54
N ILE A 110 15.62 -15.70 -12.11
CA ILE A 110 15.37 -17.04 -12.63
C ILE A 110 15.14 -16.97 -14.14
N ASP A 111 15.42 -18.05 -14.83
CA ASP A 111 15.29 -18.07 -16.29
C ASP A 111 13.83 -17.87 -16.71
N GLU A 112 12.95 -18.75 -16.29
CA GLU A 112 11.54 -18.75 -16.65
C GLU A 112 10.71 -19.51 -15.60
N ILE A 113 9.43 -19.14 -15.46
CA ILE A 113 8.42 -19.92 -14.70
C ILE A 113 7.42 -20.49 -15.70
N ALA A 114 7.74 -21.62 -16.30
CA ALA A 114 6.84 -22.32 -17.23
C ALA A 114 5.98 -23.33 -16.46
N LEU A 115 4.68 -23.03 -16.31
CA LEU A 115 3.69 -23.94 -15.70
C LEU A 115 2.66 -24.36 -16.76
N SER A 116 2.57 -25.67 -17.02
CA SER A 116 1.56 -26.24 -17.90
C SER A 116 0.16 -26.20 -17.30
N GLU A 117 0.08 -26.25 -15.97
CA GLU A 117 -1.17 -26.27 -15.20
C GLU A 117 -1.10 -25.28 -14.02
N ILE A 118 -2.28 -24.82 -13.57
CA ILE A 118 -2.39 -23.98 -12.37
C ILE A 118 -2.26 -24.87 -11.13
N LYS A 119 -1.06 -24.86 -10.50
CA LYS A 119 -0.77 -25.65 -9.30
C LYS A 119 0.07 -24.84 -8.30
N THR A 120 -0.51 -24.56 -7.13
CA THR A 120 0.19 -23.85 -6.03
C THR A 120 1.40 -24.60 -5.51
N LYS A 121 1.34 -25.95 -5.51
CA LYS A 121 2.44 -26.81 -5.05
C LYS A 121 3.72 -26.60 -5.85
N SER A 122 3.62 -26.36 -7.15
CA SER A 122 4.79 -26.13 -8.02
C SER A 122 5.54 -24.87 -7.62
N ILE A 123 4.83 -23.75 -7.43
CA ILE A 123 5.40 -22.48 -6.94
C ILE A 123 5.95 -22.62 -5.52
N ALA A 124 5.21 -23.28 -4.63
CA ALA A 124 5.67 -23.50 -3.26
C ALA A 124 6.97 -24.32 -3.20
N ASN A 125 7.11 -25.35 -4.04
CA ASN A 125 8.33 -26.15 -4.13
C ASN A 125 9.50 -25.34 -4.73
N MET A 126 9.24 -24.51 -5.75
CA MET A 126 10.24 -23.61 -6.31
C MET A 126 10.78 -22.64 -5.27
N LEU A 127 9.89 -21.96 -4.52
CA LEU A 127 10.28 -21.02 -3.44
C LEU A 127 11.04 -21.71 -2.31
N LYS A 128 10.66 -22.93 -1.94
CA LYS A 128 11.41 -23.76 -0.97
C LYS A 128 12.80 -24.12 -1.49
N GLY A 129 12.91 -24.45 -2.77
CA GLY A 129 14.22 -24.74 -3.39
C GLY A 129 15.16 -23.53 -3.42
N LEU A 130 14.61 -22.32 -3.43
CA LEU A 130 15.36 -21.05 -3.34
C LEU A 130 15.57 -20.56 -1.90
N ASP A 131 15.08 -21.30 -0.90
CA ASP A 131 15.08 -20.92 0.53
C ASP A 131 14.43 -19.56 0.79
N VAL A 132 13.32 -19.26 0.10
CA VAL A 132 12.60 -18.00 0.19
C VAL A 132 11.23 -18.22 0.82
N SER A 133 10.97 -17.61 1.98
CA SER A 133 9.71 -17.70 2.71
C SER A 133 8.73 -16.57 2.35
N LYS A 134 9.26 -15.35 2.12
CA LYS A 134 8.45 -14.15 1.85
C LYS A 134 8.95 -13.46 0.58
N ALA A 135 8.22 -13.66 -0.52
CA ALA A 135 8.65 -13.28 -1.85
C ALA A 135 7.70 -12.35 -2.59
N LEU A 136 8.28 -11.38 -3.30
CA LEU A 136 7.64 -10.69 -4.40
C LEU A 136 8.09 -11.35 -5.71
N VAL A 137 7.19 -12.04 -6.39
CA VAL A 137 7.47 -12.71 -7.67
C VAL A 137 7.10 -11.78 -8.80
N VAL A 138 8.09 -11.34 -9.58
CA VAL A 138 7.89 -10.44 -10.72
C VAL A 138 7.89 -11.26 -12.00
N LEU A 139 6.77 -11.18 -12.71
CA LEU A 139 6.49 -11.95 -13.92
C LEU A 139 6.41 -11.04 -15.14
N GLU A 140 6.71 -11.61 -16.28
CA GLU A 140 6.38 -11.04 -17.59
C GLU A 140 4.85 -10.99 -17.80
N ASP A 141 4.41 -10.15 -18.73
CA ASP A 141 3.02 -10.10 -19.12
C ASP A 141 2.61 -11.40 -19.86
N GLY A 142 1.44 -11.95 -19.47
CA GLY A 142 0.88 -13.14 -20.09
C GLY A 142 1.06 -14.45 -19.30
N ASN A 143 1.92 -14.51 -18.27
CA ASN A 143 2.12 -15.72 -17.47
C ASN A 143 1.01 -15.90 -16.40
N VAL A 144 -0.22 -16.12 -16.88
CA VAL A 144 -1.43 -16.24 -16.03
C VAL A 144 -1.35 -17.48 -15.12
N ASN A 145 -0.79 -18.59 -15.60
CA ASN A 145 -0.71 -19.82 -14.82
C ASN A 145 0.17 -19.63 -13.56
N ALA A 146 1.30 -18.95 -13.70
CA ALA A 146 2.17 -18.64 -12.57
C ALA A 146 1.51 -17.64 -11.59
N GLU A 147 0.84 -16.60 -12.10
CA GLU A 147 0.13 -15.59 -11.31
C GLU A 147 -0.95 -16.24 -10.43
N ILE A 148 -1.84 -17.06 -11.03
CA ILE A 148 -2.93 -17.73 -10.29
C ILE A 148 -2.37 -18.77 -9.31
N SER A 149 -1.33 -19.51 -9.69
CA SER A 149 -0.69 -20.53 -8.85
C SER A 149 -0.03 -19.93 -7.59
N ALA A 150 0.53 -18.72 -7.69
CA ALA A 150 1.17 -18.05 -6.57
C ALA A 150 0.19 -17.32 -5.64
N ARG A 151 -0.96 -16.88 -6.16
CA ARG A 151 -1.91 -15.99 -5.46
C ARG A 151 -2.41 -16.52 -4.11
N ASN A 152 -2.53 -17.84 -3.95
CA ASN A 152 -3.04 -18.46 -2.71
C ASN A 152 -1.94 -18.76 -1.67
N ILE A 153 -0.68 -18.51 -1.97
CA ILE A 153 0.42 -18.77 -1.04
C ILE A 153 0.54 -17.57 -0.09
N ALA A 154 0.49 -17.83 1.21
CA ALA A 154 0.73 -16.81 2.22
C ALA A 154 2.15 -16.21 2.04
N ASP A 155 2.31 -14.92 2.33
CA ASP A 155 3.57 -14.18 2.21
C ASP A 155 4.22 -14.16 0.82
N VAL A 156 3.45 -14.52 -0.22
CA VAL A 156 3.86 -14.37 -1.62
C VAL A 156 2.91 -13.41 -2.34
N LYS A 157 3.49 -12.51 -3.13
CA LYS A 157 2.73 -11.64 -4.03
C LYS A 157 3.34 -11.69 -5.41
N THR A 158 2.51 -11.71 -6.43
CA THR A 158 2.93 -11.53 -7.81
C THR A 158 2.78 -10.08 -8.22
N ALA A 159 3.71 -9.59 -9.03
CA ALA A 159 3.65 -8.30 -9.69
C ALA A 159 4.07 -8.46 -11.15
N LYS A 160 3.52 -7.64 -12.02
CA LYS A 160 3.98 -7.46 -13.40
C LYS A 160 4.92 -6.27 -13.47
N THR A 161 5.69 -6.15 -14.52
CA THR A 161 6.59 -5.01 -14.75
C THR A 161 5.89 -3.66 -14.64
N ASN A 162 4.62 -3.58 -15.09
CA ASN A 162 3.80 -2.37 -15.02
C ASN A 162 3.19 -2.09 -13.64
N THR A 163 3.13 -3.07 -12.74
CA THR A 163 2.48 -2.97 -11.42
C THR A 163 3.45 -3.00 -10.25
N ILE A 164 4.75 -3.20 -10.52
CA ILE A 164 5.79 -3.15 -9.50
C ILE A 164 5.78 -1.78 -8.81
N ASN A 165 5.90 -1.78 -7.49
CA ASN A 165 5.91 -0.55 -6.70
C ASN A 165 6.83 -0.68 -5.49
N VAL A 166 7.29 0.48 -4.98
CA VAL A 166 8.25 0.57 -3.87
C VAL A 166 7.75 -0.13 -2.61
N PHE A 167 6.46 0.02 -2.28
CA PHE A 167 5.89 -0.59 -1.09
C PHE A 167 5.97 -2.12 -1.12
N ASP A 168 5.66 -2.74 -2.25
CA ASP A 168 5.72 -4.20 -2.38
C ASP A 168 7.18 -4.69 -2.36
N VAL A 169 8.10 -3.99 -3.04
CA VAL A 169 9.54 -4.32 -3.01
C VAL A 169 10.10 -4.30 -1.59
N LEU A 170 9.70 -3.34 -0.76
CA LEU A 170 10.13 -3.26 0.64
C LEU A 170 9.41 -4.25 1.56
N LYS A 171 8.12 -4.48 1.32
CA LYS A 171 7.30 -5.35 2.16
C LYS A 171 7.76 -6.80 2.13
N TYR A 172 8.20 -7.27 0.97
CA TYR A 172 8.67 -8.63 0.79
C TYR A 172 10.19 -8.71 0.95
N ASN A 173 10.67 -9.76 1.65
CA ASN A 173 12.09 -9.89 1.95
C ASN A 173 12.91 -10.08 0.69
N THR A 174 12.45 -10.92 -0.22
CA THR A 174 13.16 -11.27 -1.44
C THR A 174 12.31 -10.95 -2.66
N VAL A 175 12.94 -10.41 -3.68
CA VAL A 175 12.35 -10.23 -5.02
C VAL A 175 12.85 -11.38 -5.90
N VAL A 176 11.92 -12.12 -6.50
CA VAL A 176 12.21 -13.17 -7.46
C VAL A 176 11.68 -12.74 -8.81
N ALA A 177 12.53 -12.52 -9.79
CA ALA A 177 12.13 -12.02 -11.10
C ALA A 177 12.54 -12.98 -12.23
N THR A 178 11.69 -13.12 -13.25
CA THR A 178 12.09 -13.82 -14.47
C THR A 178 13.04 -12.95 -15.30
N LYS A 179 13.91 -13.55 -16.12
CA LYS A 179 14.80 -12.79 -17.03
C LYS A 179 14.04 -11.83 -17.91
N ALA A 180 12.92 -12.28 -18.48
CA ALA A 180 12.05 -11.44 -19.32
C ALA A 180 11.49 -10.24 -18.55
N ALA A 181 11.08 -10.44 -17.28
CA ALA A 181 10.59 -9.35 -16.43
C ALA A 181 11.69 -8.33 -16.10
N VAL A 182 12.93 -8.79 -15.86
CA VAL A 182 14.08 -7.89 -15.62
C VAL A 182 14.37 -7.04 -16.85
N GLN A 183 14.42 -7.64 -18.03
CA GLN A 183 14.64 -6.92 -19.30
C GLN A 183 13.55 -5.86 -19.53
N ALA A 184 12.29 -6.21 -19.30
CA ALA A 184 11.18 -5.25 -19.43
C ALA A 184 11.25 -4.11 -18.39
N ILE A 185 11.75 -4.38 -17.17
CA ILE A 185 12.01 -3.33 -16.17
C ILE A 185 13.13 -2.40 -16.66
N GLU A 186 14.20 -2.94 -17.21
CA GLU A 186 15.31 -2.15 -17.76
C GLU A 186 14.85 -1.25 -18.90
N GLU A 187 14.04 -1.74 -19.83
CA GLU A 187 13.48 -0.94 -20.94
C GLU A 187 12.61 0.23 -20.45
N VAL A 188 11.82 0.02 -19.41
CA VAL A 188 10.90 1.05 -18.88
C VAL A 188 11.62 2.10 -18.03
N TYR A 189 12.66 1.70 -17.31
CA TYR A 189 13.28 2.54 -16.28
C TYR A 189 14.73 2.96 -16.59
N ALA A 190 15.40 2.42 -17.60
CA ALA A 190 16.76 2.83 -17.98
C ALA A 190 16.90 4.28 -18.46
#